data_154b3f9d2b63e4eb1d987b447e9c17e4
#
_entry.id   154b3f9d2b63e4eb1d987b447e9c17e4
#
_cell.length_a   1.000
_cell.length_b   1.000
_cell.length_c   1.000
_cell.angle_alpha   90.00
_cell.angle_beta   90.00
_cell.angle_gamma   90.00
#
_symmetry.space_group_name_H-M   'P 1'
#
loop_
_entity.id
_entity.type
_entity.pdbx_description
1 polymer ?
#
loop_
_entity_poly.entity_id
_entity_poly.type
_entity_poly.pdbx_seq_one_letter_code
_entity_poly.pdbx_strand_id
1 'polypeptide(L)'
;MAAPDLASGGFARAERRLLRVDPLLPWPLPEAPHCGAPLGTGDEAGAAALGRCEHWAAEPGSLDPSWGAARRFQLIPTIAGPDVAAGLGQLLAQWRDHLAAVPGSGADDTAAIVAWPSRDADGVLTLLRHGFDPLEVLAVRTAPRRRAPAPLTPEPLPRERGDGDGTLRVRRALMPDADLVARLAIEVIRFDSRFGAVNERPDTLAALRREAAGLLAGPEPWAWLAERDGEPVGLLAAQRPEAAHWIAPMVGQAPAAYLMLMFVDPAERGSGTGGRLVAEFHREADAAGVAVTLLHYEQLNQLSVPFWSRHGYRPLWTTWQATPASAIR
;
A
#
# COMPACT_ATOMS: atom_id res chain seq x y z
N MET A 1 11.23 20.29 -27.33
CA MET A 1 9.82 19.97 -27.61
C MET A 1 9.06 20.38 -26.37
N ALA A 2 8.06 21.29 -26.49
CA ALA A 2 7.27 21.71 -25.34
C ALA A 2 6.51 20.51 -24.77
N ALA A 3 6.42 20.40 -23.43
CA ALA A 3 5.62 19.37 -22.79
C ALA A 3 4.17 19.47 -23.30
N PRO A 4 3.52 18.35 -23.64
CA PRO A 4 2.11 18.39 -24.02
C PRO A 4 1.30 18.89 -22.84
N ASP A 5 0.67 20.04 -22.98
CA ASP A 5 -0.23 20.61 -21.98
C ASP A 5 -1.60 19.99 -22.17
N LEU A 6 -2.09 19.26 -21.15
CA LEU A 6 -3.50 18.93 -21.11
C LEU A 6 -4.26 20.25 -20.97
N ALA A 7 -4.89 20.71 -22.05
CA ALA A 7 -5.78 21.85 -21.99
C ALA A 7 -6.68 21.73 -20.75
N SER A 8 -7.01 22.84 -20.08
CA SER A 8 -7.74 22.88 -18.80
C SER A 8 -8.97 21.96 -18.70
N GLY A 9 -9.63 21.69 -19.84
CA GLY A 9 -10.70 20.68 -19.94
C GLY A 9 -10.27 19.23 -19.83
N GLY A 10 -8.99 18.88 -20.06
CA GLY A 10 -8.46 17.52 -19.96
C GLY A 10 -8.32 17.08 -18.51
N PHE A 11 -7.77 17.91 -17.65
CA PHE A 11 -7.65 17.63 -16.22
C PHE A 11 -9.02 17.40 -15.57
N ALA A 12 -10.01 18.25 -15.86
CA ALA A 12 -11.37 18.08 -15.34
C ALA A 12 -12.05 16.79 -15.82
N ARG A 13 -11.70 16.28 -17.03
CA ARG A 13 -12.20 14.97 -17.48
C ARG A 13 -11.54 13.82 -16.74
N ALA A 14 -10.22 13.88 -16.52
CA ALA A 14 -9.46 12.89 -15.79
C ALA A 14 -9.97 12.77 -14.34
N GLU A 15 -10.17 13.89 -13.65
CA GLU A 15 -10.78 13.96 -12.33
C GLU A 15 -12.14 13.27 -12.29
N ARG A 16 -13.09 13.70 -13.15
CA ARG A 16 -14.42 13.10 -13.17
C ARG A 16 -14.39 11.60 -13.49
N ARG A 17 -13.45 11.15 -14.29
CA ARG A 17 -13.26 9.72 -14.55
C ARG A 17 -12.80 8.99 -13.30
N LEU A 18 -11.75 9.45 -12.63
CA LEU A 18 -11.20 8.82 -11.41
C LEU A 18 -12.26 8.74 -10.31
N LEU A 19 -12.97 9.83 -10.04
CA LEU A 19 -14.00 9.87 -9.00
C LEU A 19 -15.22 8.97 -9.31
N ARG A 20 -15.47 8.67 -10.61
CA ARG A 20 -16.47 7.66 -10.99
C ARG A 20 -15.99 6.23 -10.79
N VAL A 21 -14.69 5.97 -10.97
CA VAL A 21 -14.09 4.66 -10.67
C VAL A 21 -14.15 4.39 -9.18
N ASP A 22 -13.70 5.33 -8.37
CA ASP A 22 -13.81 5.27 -6.92
C ASP A 22 -13.79 6.67 -6.29
N PRO A 23 -14.82 7.05 -5.50
CA PRO A 23 -14.89 8.37 -4.88
C PRO A 23 -13.84 8.63 -3.79
N LEU A 24 -13.08 7.62 -3.39
CA LEU A 24 -11.95 7.78 -2.46
C LEU A 24 -10.62 8.01 -3.17
N LEU A 25 -10.56 7.95 -4.51
CA LEU A 25 -9.35 8.32 -5.23
C LEU A 25 -9.05 9.81 -5.07
N PRO A 26 -7.79 10.19 -4.88
CA PRO A 26 -7.41 11.59 -4.70
C PRO A 26 -7.44 12.35 -6.02
N TRP A 27 -7.65 13.66 -5.92
CA TRP A 27 -7.39 14.59 -7.00
C TRP A 27 -6.88 15.92 -6.44
N PRO A 28 -5.82 16.53 -7.00
CA PRO A 28 -4.95 15.97 -8.05
C PRO A 28 -4.25 14.69 -7.60
N LEU A 29 -3.78 13.90 -8.56
CA LEU A 29 -2.92 12.75 -8.25
C LEU A 29 -1.68 13.26 -7.52
N PRO A 30 -1.14 12.49 -6.58
CA PRO A 30 0.03 12.89 -5.80
C PRO A 30 1.14 13.42 -6.70
N GLU A 31 1.66 14.59 -6.36
CA GLU A 31 2.83 15.12 -7.03
C GLU A 31 4.04 14.33 -6.56
N ALA A 32 4.83 13.91 -7.53
CA ALA A 32 6.09 13.29 -7.25
C ALA A 32 7.24 14.25 -7.59
N PRO A 33 8.38 14.19 -6.91
CA PRO A 33 9.55 14.98 -7.23
C PRO A 33 9.95 14.75 -8.69
N HIS A 34 10.14 15.84 -9.42
CA HIS A 34 10.38 15.82 -10.87
C HIS A 34 11.74 15.18 -11.19
N CYS A 35 11.73 14.01 -11.78
CA CYS A 35 12.90 13.40 -12.42
C CYS A 35 12.50 12.73 -13.73
N GLY A 36 12.50 13.46 -14.83
CA GLY A 36 12.33 12.87 -16.16
C GLY A 36 11.51 13.72 -17.13
N ALA A 37 11.64 13.42 -18.41
CA ALA A 37 10.83 14.04 -19.44
C ALA A 37 9.38 13.58 -19.32
N PRO A 38 8.39 14.48 -19.41
CA PRO A 38 6.99 14.07 -19.47
C PRO A 38 6.75 13.25 -20.74
N LEU A 39 6.05 12.12 -20.58
CA LEU A 39 5.50 11.39 -21.70
C LEU A 39 4.12 11.94 -22.02
N GLY A 40 3.73 11.96 -23.28
CA GLY A 40 2.42 12.46 -23.64
C GLY A 40 1.96 11.93 -24.97
N THR A 41 0.68 11.63 -25.05
CA THR A 41 0.01 11.31 -26.30
C THR A 41 -0.95 12.44 -26.63
N GLY A 42 -0.75 13.09 -27.75
CA GLY A 42 -1.68 14.07 -28.30
C GLY A 42 -2.05 13.67 -29.70
N ASP A 43 -3.35 13.64 -29.98
CA ASP A 43 -3.87 13.79 -31.33
C ASP A 43 -4.42 15.21 -31.48
N GLU A 44 -4.81 15.60 -32.70
CA GLU A 44 -5.44 16.90 -32.98
C GLU A 44 -6.76 17.10 -32.21
N ALA A 45 -7.30 16.04 -31.58
CA ALA A 45 -8.50 16.07 -30.76
C ALA A 45 -8.22 16.37 -29.26
N GLY A 46 -6.99 16.64 -28.90
CA GLY A 46 -6.52 16.98 -27.54
C GLY A 46 -5.90 15.80 -26.81
N ALA A 47 -4.75 16.03 -26.19
CA ALA A 47 -3.97 15.01 -25.52
C ALA A 47 -4.84 14.11 -24.63
N ALA A 48 -4.89 12.85 -24.98
CA ALA A 48 -5.72 11.88 -24.30
C ALA A 48 -5.06 11.37 -23.01
N ALA A 49 -3.72 11.46 -22.90
CA ALA A 49 -2.98 10.94 -21.77
C ALA A 49 -1.65 11.69 -21.53
N LEU A 50 -1.30 11.86 -20.26
CA LEU A 50 0.01 12.33 -19.80
C LEU A 50 0.61 11.33 -18.84
N GLY A 51 1.93 11.11 -18.93
CA GLY A 51 2.71 10.30 -18.00
C GLY A 51 3.84 11.10 -17.38
N ARG A 52 3.99 11.04 -16.07
CA ARG A 52 5.21 11.49 -15.39
C ARG A 52 6.04 10.26 -15.06
N CYS A 53 7.33 10.30 -15.44
CA CYS A 53 8.27 9.23 -15.14
C CYS A 53 9.19 9.66 -14.01
N GLU A 54 9.40 8.76 -13.08
CA GLU A 54 10.31 8.93 -11.96
C GLU A 54 11.18 7.72 -11.84
N HIS A 55 12.35 7.89 -11.29
CA HIS A 55 13.16 6.75 -10.87
C HIS A 55 13.81 7.06 -9.53
N TRP A 56 13.97 6.03 -8.74
CA TRP A 56 14.68 6.10 -7.48
C TRP A 56 15.41 4.79 -7.20
N ALA A 57 16.46 4.89 -6.44
CA ALA A 57 17.18 3.77 -5.90
C ALA A 57 17.06 3.80 -4.39
N ALA A 58 16.85 2.63 -3.80
CA ALA A 58 16.79 2.51 -2.36
C ALA A 58 18.12 2.91 -1.71
N GLU A 59 18.03 3.61 -0.59
CA GLU A 59 19.22 3.98 0.17
C GLU A 59 19.86 2.74 0.79
N PRO A 60 21.21 2.63 0.75
CA PRO A 60 21.91 1.53 1.39
C PRO A 60 21.53 1.39 2.87
N GLY A 61 21.21 0.17 3.28
CA GLY A 61 20.82 -0.13 4.66
C GLY A 61 19.40 0.33 5.05
N SER A 62 18.62 0.95 4.16
CA SER A 62 17.19 1.22 4.41
C SER A 62 16.36 -0.07 4.33
N LEU A 63 15.08 0.01 4.74
CA LEU A 63 14.15 -1.11 4.62
C LEU A 63 13.52 -1.19 3.22
N ASP A 64 13.58 -0.13 2.44
CA ASP A 64 12.93 -0.04 1.12
C ASP A 64 13.24 -1.20 0.16
N PRO A 65 14.52 -1.70 0.05
CA PRO A 65 14.80 -2.82 -0.82
C PRO A 65 14.17 -4.13 -0.38
N SER A 66 13.70 -4.23 0.86
CA SER A 66 13.00 -5.42 1.34
C SER A 66 11.56 -5.49 0.83
N TRP A 67 10.98 -4.36 0.45
CA TRP A 67 9.61 -4.26 -0.08
C TRP A 67 9.51 -4.28 -1.61
N GLY A 68 10.59 -4.59 -2.30
CA GLY A 68 10.58 -4.70 -3.76
C GLY A 68 11.96 -4.53 -4.38
N ALA A 69 12.02 -4.24 -5.69
CA ALA A 69 13.27 -4.00 -6.38
C ALA A 69 14.03 -2.80 -5.79
N ALA A 70 15.34 -2.92 -5.66
CA ALA A 70 16.17 -1.86 -5.11
C ALA A 70 16.22 -0.60 -5.99
N ARG A 71 15.97 -0.76 -7.30
CA ARG A 71 15.87 0.36 -8.23
C ARG A 71 14.53 0.31 -8.96
N ARG A 72 13.75 1.35 -8.82
CA ARG A 72 12.39 1.42 -9.37
C ARG A 72 12.24 2.59 -10.31
N PHE A 73 11.51 2.33 -11.40
CA PHE A 73 11.08 3.31 -12.37
C PHE A 73 9.56 3.38 -12.29
N GLN A 74 9.01 4.53 -11.99
CA GLN A 74 7.58 4.71 -11.81
C GLN A 74 7.00 5.56 -12.91
N LEU A 75 5.89 5.12 -13.48
CA LEU A 75 5.02 5.91 -14.33
C LEU A 75 3.77 6.32 -13.55
N ILE A 76 3.47 7.61 -13.53
CA ILE A 76 2.24 8.16 -12.97
C ILE A 76 1.39 8.66 -14.14
N PRO A 77 0.41 7.86 -14.60
CA PRO A 77 -0.40 8.22 -15.77
C PRO A 77 -1.61 9.04 -15.37
N THR A 78 -1.94 10.04 -16.20
CA THR A 78 -3.18 10.81 -16.15
C THR A 78 -3.91 10.64 -17.48
N ILE A 79 -5.05 9.97 -17.47
CA ILE A 79 -5.83 9.70 -18.68
C ILE A 79 -7.02 10.66 -18.75
N ALA A 80 -7.04 11.50 -19.76
CA ALA A 80 -8.08 12.50 -20.02
C ALA A 80 -9.02 12.12 -21.18
N GLY A 81 -8.58 11.20 -22.05
CA GLY A 81 -9.36 10.72 -23.18
C GLY A 81 -10.47 9.73 -22.76
N PRO A 82 -11.45 9.47 -23.66
CA PRO A 82 -12.53 8.54 -23.42
C PRO A 82 -12.06 7.07 -23.43
N ASP A 83 -11.02 6.77 -24.20
CA ASP A 83 -10.45 5.42 -24.35
C ASP A 83 -9.22 5.28 -23.43
N VAL A 84 -9.47 4.69 -22.26
CA VAL A 84 -8.43 4.43 -21.24
C VAL A 84 -7.38 3.47 -21.76
N ALA A 85 -7.79 2.42 -22.46
CA ALA A 85 -6.88 1.39 -22.94
C ALA A 85 -5.92 1.94 -24.00
N ALA A 86 -6.44 2.72 -24.94
CA ALA A 86 -5.61 3.36 -25.96
C ALA A 86 -4.63 4.39 -25.34
N GLY A 87 -5.11 5.27 -24.46
CA GLY A 87 -4.27 6.30 -23.83
C GLY A 87 -3.17 5.70 -22.95
N LEU A 88 -3.51 4.73 -22.10
CA LEU A 88 -2.54 4.04 -21.26
C LEU A 88 -1.55 3.21 -22.09
N GLY A 89 -2.04 2.47 -23.09
CA GLY A 89 -1.17 1.66 -23.96
C GLY A 89 -0.14 2.48 -24.71
N GLN A 90 -0.53 3.65 -25.22
CA GLN A 90 0.42 4.58 -25.86
C GLN A 90 1.49 5.11 -24.88
N LEU A 91 1.09 5.45 -23.64
CA LEU A 91 2.05 5.86 -22.61
C LEU A 91 3.04 4.73 -22.25
N LEU A 92 2.54 3.52 -22.10
CA LEU A 92 3.37 2.36 -21.78
C LEU A 92 4.36 2.05 -22.91
N ALA A 93 3.95 2.16 -24.18
CA ALA A 93 4.84 2.00 -25.32
C ALA A 93 5.96 3.06 -25.34
N GLN A 94 5.62 4.33 -25.13
CA GLN A 94 6.62 5.41 -25.04
C GLN A 94 7.55 5.20 -23.86
N TRP A 95 7.02 4.76 -22.72
CA TRP A 95 7.82 4.50 -21.52
C TRP A 95 8.77 3.31 -21.70
N ARG A 96 8.33 2.25 -22.35
CA ARG A 96 9.19 1.12 -22.76
C ARG A 96 10.39 1.62 -23.57
N ASP A 97 10.12 2.44 -24.60
CA ASP A 97 11.18 2.96 -25.47
C ASP A 97 12.12 3.90 -24.69
N HIS A 98 11.60 4.69 -23.76
CA HIS A 98 12.40 5.49 -22.84
C HIS A 98 13.29 4.63 -21.95
N LEU A 99 12.74 3.60 -21.28
CA LEU A 99 13.49 2.72 -20.39
C LEU A 99 14.54 1.91 -21.12
N ALA A 100 14.31 1.53 -22.38
CA ALA A 100 15.31 0.85 -23.19
C ALA A 100 16.59 1.69 -23.38
N ALA A 101 16.48 3.02 -23.32
CA ALA A 101 17.63 3.93 -23.41
C ALA A 101 18.26 4.25 -22.04
N VAL A 102 17.63 3.85 -20.92
CA VAL A 102 18.15 4.15 -19.56
C VAL A 102 19.17 3.09 -19.15
N PRO A 103 20.44 3.46 -18.85
CA PRO A 103 21.45 2.52 -18.43
C PRO A 103 21.03 1.74 -17.16
N GLY A 104 21.12 0.42 -17.22
CA GLY A 104 20.86 -0.48 -16.10
C GLY A 104 19.37 -0.72 -15.81
N SER A 105 18.43 -0.29 -16.67
CA SER A 105 17.01 -0.65 -16.56
C SER A 105 16.75 -2.15 -16.73
N GLY A 106 17.63 -2.86 -17.41
CA GLY A 106 17.58 -4.31 -17.60
C GLY A 106 18.28 -5.14 -16.51
N ALA A 107 18.79 -4.52 -15.44
CA ALA A 107 19.40 -5.26 -14.33
C ALA A 107 18.35 -6.02 -13.52
N ASP A 108 18.73 -7.16 -12.93
CA ASP A 108 17.80 -8.08 -12.24
C ASP A 108 17.03 -7.44 -11.07
N ASP A 109 17.68 -6.50 -10.33
CA ASP A 109 17.05 -5.84 -9.18
C ASP A 109 16.45 -4.47 -9.55
N THR A 110 15.73 -4.45 -10.69
CA THR A 110 15.01 -3.29 -11.20
C THR A 110 13.55 -3.63 -11.49
N ALA A 111 12.67 -2.65 -11.31
CA ALA A 111 11.26 -2.79 -11.68
C ALA A 111 10.70 -1.52 -12.32
N ALA A 112 9.88 -1.68 -13.34
CA ALA A 112 8.96 -0.65 -13.81
C ALA A 112 7.65 -0.77 -13.04
N ILE A 113 7.15 0.32 -12.45
CA ILE A 113 5.98 0.30 -11.56
C ILE A 113 4.91 1.29 -12.02
N VAL A 114 3.65 0.87 -11.93
CA VAL A 114 2.46 1.72 -12.14
C VAL A 114 1.48 1.45 -11.01
N ALA A 115 1.09 2.48 -10.26
CA ALA A 115 -0.07 2.40 -9.39
C ALA A 115 -1.34 2.70 -10.20
N TRP A 116 -2.30 1.77 -10.18
CA TRP A 116 -3.54 1.90 -10.95
C TRP A 116 -4.77 1.67 -10.08
N PRO A 117 -5.88 2.42 -10.27
CA PRO A 117 -7.11 2.20 -9.52
C PRO A 117 -7.59 0.76 -9.66
N SER A 118 -7.76 0.05 -8.54
CA SER A 118 -8.06 -1.38 -8.53
C SER A 118 -9.38 -1.75 -9.23
N ARG A 119 -10.29 -0.78 -9.38
CA ARG A 119 -11.62 -0.96 -9.99
C ARG A 119 -11.70 -0.55 -11.46
N ASP A 120 -10.61 -0.06 -12.04
CA ASP A 120 -10.56 0.36 -13.44
C ASP A 120 -10.10 -0.78 -14.33
N ALA A 121 -11.06 -1.60 -14.77
CA ALA A 121 -10.81 -2.83 -15.50
C ALA A 121 -10.09 -2.63 -16.84
N ASP A 122 -10.36 -1.54 -17.56
CA ASP A 122 -9.73 -1.26 -18.85
C ASP A 122 -8.24 -1.02 -18.71
N GLY A 123 -7.84 -0.27 -17.69
CA GLY A 123 -6.42 -0.08 -17.37
C GLY A 123 -5.76 -1.35 -16.87
N VAL A 124 -6.43 -2.14 -16.03
CA VAL A 124 -5.94 -3.45 -15.55
C VAL A 124 -5.63 -4.37 -16.74
N LEU A 125 -6.55 -4.52 -17.68
CA LEU A 125 -6.35 -5.35 -18.89
C LEU A 125 -5.21 -4.82 -19.76
N THR A 126 -5.05 -3.50 -19.84
CA THR A 126 -3.97 -2.88 -20.60
C THR A 126 -2.61 -3.19 -19.96
N LEU A 127 -2.48 -3.04 -18.63
CA LEU A 127 -1.25 -3.38 -17.91
C LEU A 127 -0.86 -4.85 -18.10
N LEU A 128 -1.81 -5.78 -17.97
CA LEU A 128 -1.57 -7.22 -18.23
C LEU A 128 -1.06 -7.48 -19.65
N ARG A 129 -1.64 -6.83 -20.66
CA ARG A 129 -1.20 -6.99 -22.06
C ARG A 129 0.21 -6.44 -22.31
N HIS A 130 0.63 -5.45 -21.53
CA HIS A 130 1.98 -4.89 -21.62
C HIS A 130 3.00 -5.62 -20.71
N GLY A 131 2.63 -6.75 -20.10
CA GLY A 131 3.55 -7.61 -19.34
C GLY A 131 3.74 -7.19 -17.89
N PHE A 132 2.82 -6.42 -17.34
CA PHE A 132 2.82 -6.11 -15.91
C PHE A 132 2.07 -7.17 -15.12
N ASP A 133 2.65 -7.55 -13.99
CA ASP A 133 2.03 -8.41 -12.98
C ASP A 133 1.55 -7.58 -11.80
N PRO A 134 0.42 -7.96 -11.15
CA PRO A 134 -0.03 -7.28 -9.94
C PRO A 134 0.90 -7.63 -8.78
N LEU A 135 1.41 -6.62 -8.10
CA LEU A 135 2.33 -6.77 -6.97
C LEU A 135 1.56 -6.69 -5.65
N GLU A 136 1.20 -5.50 -5.26
CA GLU A 136 0.57 -5.21 -3.98
C GLU A 136 -0.69 -4.36 -4.15
N VAL A 137 -1.54 -4.39 -3.14
CA VAL A 137 -2.77 -3.60 -3.07
C VAL A 137 -2.71 -2.63 -1.91
N LEU A 138 -2.86 -1.34 -2.19
CA LEU A 138 -3.21 -0.37 -1.18
C LEU A 138 -4.72 -0.46 -0.92
N ALA A 139 -5.07 -0.97 0.24
CA ALA A 139 -6.46 -1.12 0.65
C ALA A 139 -6.87 -0.02 1.63
N VAL A 140 -8.14 0.33 1.59
CA VAL A 140 -8.74 1.40 2.39
C VAL A 140 -9.95 0.89 3.19
N ARG A 141 -10.04 1.31 4.45
CA ARG A 141 -11.24 1.22 5.29
C ARG A 141 -11.64 2.62 5.70
N THR A 142 -12.88 2.99 5.47
CA THR A 142 -13.46 4.23 6.01
C THR A 142 -13.95 3.99 7.43
N ALA A 143 -13.73 4.97 8.31
CA ALA A 143 -14.32 4.93 9.64
C ALA A 143 -15.84 4.76 9.53
N PRO A 144 -16.48 3.96 10.41
CA PRO A 144 -17.93 3.89 10.45
C PRO A 144 -18.49 5.30 10.69
N ARG A 145 -19.43 5.75 9.85
CA ARG A 145 -20.10 7.02 10.10
C ARG A 145 -20.65 6.99 11.52
N ARG A 146 -20.24 7.93 12.37
CA ARG A 146 -20.84 8.08 13.71
C ARG A 146 -22.35 8.24 13.53
N ARG A 147 -23.07 7.14 13.64
CA ARG A 147 -24.50 7.20 13.91
C ARG A 147 -24.62 7.86 15.29
N ALA A 148 -25.51 8.84 15.43
CA ALA A 148 -25.83 9.37 16.75
C ALA A 148 -25.98 8.19 17.72
N PRO A 149 -25.48 8.30 18.97
CA PRO A 149 -25.43 7.15 19.86
C PRO A 149 -26.84 6.59 20.04
N ALA A 150 -27.08 5.44 19.41
CA ALA A 150 -28.19 4.59 19.82
C ALA A 150 -27.88 4.16 21.25
N PRO A 151 -28.88 4.07 22.15
CA PRO A 151 -28.65 3.59 23.49
C PRO A 151 -27.94 2.25 23.42
N LEU A 152 -26.79 2.16 24.11
CA LEU A 152 -25.96 0.97 24.20
C LEU A 152 -26.78 -0.16 24.84
N THR A 153 -27.46 -0.92 24.04
CA THR A 153 -27.77 -2.31 24.40
C THR A 153 -26.51 -3.08 24.08
N PRO A 154 -25.83 -3.66 25.06
CA PRO A 154 -24.68 -4.51 24.79
C PRO A 154 -25.20 -5.71 23.98
N GLU A 155 -24.94 -5.70 22.67
CA GLU A 155 -25.08 -6.93 21.90
C GLU A 155 -24.01 -7.89 22.41
N PRO A 156 -24.38 -9.10 22.88
CA PRO A 156 -23.40 -10.06 23.32
C PRO A 156 -22.50 -10.38 22.12
N LEU A 157 -21.20 -10.10 22.26
CA LEU A 157 -20.17 -10.55 21.30
C LEU A 157 -20.42 -12.03 20.98
N PRO A 158 -20.32 -12.45 19.70
CA PRO A 158 -20.42 -13.84 19.33
C PRO A 158 -19.50 -14.65 20.24
N ARG A 159 -20.05 -15.61 20.95
CA ARG A 159 -19.27 -16.51 21.81
C ARG A 159 -18.20 -17.15 20.96
N GLU A 160 -16.94 -16.82 21.27
CA GLU A 160 -15.78 -17.45 20.71
C GLU A 160 -15.89 -18.96 20.90
N ARG A 161 -15.77 -19.69 19.81
CA ARG A 161 -15.58 -21.15 19.86
C ARG A 161 -14.11 -21.40 20.19
N GLY A 162 -13.84 -22.05 21.28
CA GLY A 162 -12.59 -22.73 21.53
C GLY A 162 -11.79 -22.17 22.68
N ASP A 163 -12.02 -22.73 23.85
CA ASP A 163 -11.08 -22.77 24.95
C ASP A 163 -9.78 -23.46 24.51
N GLY A 164 -8.88 -22.73 23.93
CA GLY A 164 -7.46 -23.02 24.08
C GLY A 164 -7.07 -22.50 25.45
N ASP A 165 -6.65 -23.39 26.32
CA ASP A 165 -6.23 -23.16 27.70
C ASP A 165 -5.07 -22.15 27.77
N GLY A 166 -5.36 -20.85 27.72
CA GLY A 166 -4.40 -19.76 27.80
C GLY A 166 -5.05 -18.39 27.55
N THR A 167 -4.78 -17.44 28.43
CA THR A 167 -5.36 -16.09 28.34
C THR A 167 -4.65 -15.26 27.27
N LEU A 168 -5.30 -15.03 26.12
CA LEU A 168 -4.81 -14.10 25.11
C LEU A 168 -4.96 -12.66 25.62
N ARG A 169 -3.85 -11.94 25.72
CA ARG A 169 -3.77 -10.53 26.10
C ARG A 169 -3.21 -9.70 24.94
N VAL A 170 -3.82 -8.57 24.65
CA VAL A 170 -3.23 -7.57 23.76
C VAL A 170 -2.78 -6.38 24.61
N ARG A 171 -1.51 -5.99 24.47
CA ARG A 171 -0.94 -4.81 25.12
C ARG A 171 -0.22 -3.92 24.13
N ARG A 172 -0.06 -2.66 24.48
CA ARG A 172 0.77 -1.73 23.72
C ARG A 172 2.24 -2.15 23.83
N ALA A 173 2.95 -2.13 22.70
CA ALA A 173 4.40 -2.29 22.69
C ALA A 173 5.07 -1.00 23.15
N LEU A 174 6.15 -1.12 23.91
CA LEU A 174 6.94 -0.01 24.46
C LEU A 174 8.39 -0.13 24.01
N MET A 175 9.20 0.89 24.27
CA MET A 175 10.62 0.92 23.86
C MET A 175 11.41 -0.35 24.22
N PRO A 176 11.26 -0.99 25.40
CA PRO A 176 11.94 -2.25 25.69
C PRO A 176 11.58 -3.41 24.74
N ASP A 177 10.44 -3.32 24.05
CA ASP A 177 9.99 -4.35 23.09
C ASP A 177 10.60 -4.16 21.69
N ALA A 178 11.41 -3.12 21.43
CA ALA A 178 11.85 -2.77 20.08
C ALA A 178 12.53 -3.93 19.33
N ASP A 179 13.38 -4.69 19.99
CA ASP A 179 14.05 -5.84 19.38
C ASP A 179 13.07 -7.00 19.12
N LEU A 180 12.10 -7.23 19.99
CA LEU A 180 11.02 -8.20 19.78
C LEU A 180 10.14 -7.79 18.58
N VAL A 181 9.74 -6.52 18.50
CA VAL A 181 8.97 -5.98 17.36
C VAL A 181 9.72 -6.21 16.06
N ALA A 182 11.04 -5.92 16.01
CA ALA A 182 11.84 -6.17 14.80
C ALA A 182 11.92 -7.65 14.43
N ARG A 183 12.06 -8.56 15.42
CA ARG A 183 12.08 -10.01 15.19
C ARG A 183 10.73 -10.56 14.69
N LEU A 184 9.61 -10.03 15.16
CA LEU A 184 8.30 -10.42 14.66
C LEU A 184 8.02 -9.81 13.27
N ALA A 185 8.51 -8.59 13.02
CA ALA A 185 8.36 -7.91 11.74
C ALA A 185 9.12 -8.61 10.60
N ILE A 186 10.32 -9.17 10.85
CA ILE A 186 11.06 -9.87 9.80
C ILE A 186 10.33 -11.15 9.34
N GLU A 187 9.53 -11.77 10.22
CA GLU A 187 8.72 -12.94 9.84
C GLU A 187 7.62 -12.59 8.83
N VAL A 188 7.13 -11.33 8.82
CA VAL A 188 6.23 -10.83 7.76
C VAL A 188 6.97 -10.79 6.43
N ILE A 189 8.17 -10.20 6.38
CA ILE A 189 9.00 -10.14 5.17
C ILE A 189 9.32 -11.54 4.66
N ARG A 190 9.72 -12.47 5.54
CA ARG A 190 9.98 -13.87 5.20
C ARG A 190 8.76 -14.61 4.67
N PHE A 191 7.60 -14.27 5.18
CA PHE A 191 6.35 -14.87 4.71
C PHE A 191 5.95 -14.29 3.36
N ASP A 192 5.98 -12.97 3.19
CA ASP A 192 5.55 -12.27 1.98
C ASP A 192 6.53 -12.47 0.83
N SER A 193 7.81 -12.79 1.09
CA SER A 193 8.80 -13.15 0.06
C SER A 193 8.38 -14.35 -0.81
N ARG A 194 7.37 -15.10 -0.39
CA ARG A 194 6.82 -16.23 -1.16
C ARG A 194 5.83 -15.81 -2.24
N PHE A 195 5.41 -14.54 -2.25
CA PHE A 195 4.28 -14.08 -3.07
C PHE A 195 4.64 -13.01 -4.10
N GLY A 196 5.82 -12.42 -4.02
CA GLY A 196 6.15 -11.33 -4.94
C GLY A 196 7.55 -10.77 -4.78
N ALA A 197 7.65 -9.45 -4.83
CA ALA A 197 8.93 -8.74 -4.84
C ALA A 197 9.54 -8.48 -3.45
N VAL A 198 8.83 -8.86 -2.38
CA VAL A 198 9.35 -8.73 -1.01
C VAL A 198 10.53 -9.68 -0.81
N ASN A 199 11.63 -9.18 -0.28
CA ASN A 199 12.85 -9.96 -0.07
C ASN A 199 13.55 -9.60 1.24
N GLU A 200 13.98 -10.62 1.98
CA GLU A 200 14.92 -10.41 3.08
C GLU A 200 16.31 -10.07 2.51
N ARG A 201 16.84 -8.91 2.85
CA ARG A 201 18.17 -8.43 2.49
C ARG A 201 19.12 -8.57 3.70
N PRO A 202 20.45 -8.55 3.50
CA PRO A 202 21.39 -8.67 4.62
C PRO A 202 21.15 -7.65 5.75
N ASP A 203 20.72 -6.43 5.41
CA ASP A 203 20.51 -5.34 6.35
C ASP A 203 19.05 -5.25 6.88
N THR A 204 18.14 -6.10 6.42
CA THR A 204 16.70 -6.03 6.75
C THR A 204 16.44 -6.00 8.24
N LEU A 205 17.02 -6.92 9.02
CA LEU A 205 16.79 -6.96 10.46
C LEU A 205 17.35 -5.71 11.17
N ALA A 206 18.50 -5.21 10.73
CA ALA A 206 19.08 -4.00 11.28
C ALA A 206 18.22 -2.76 10.97
N ALA A 207 17.65 -2.69 9.76
CA ALA A 207 16.71 -1.65 9.38
C ALA A 207 15.40 -1.74 10.19
N LEU A 208 14.83 -2.92 10.36
CA LEU A 208 13.64 -3.13 11.19
C LEU A 208 13.85 -2.73 12.65
N ARG A 209 15.04 -2.97 13.22
CA ARG A 209 15.37 -2.52 14.58
C ARG A 209 15.37 -0.99 14.70
N ARG A 210 15.88 -0.29 13.68
CA ARG A 210 15.85 1.19 13.66
C ARG A 210 14.42 1.71 13.52
N GLU A 211 13.63 1.11 12.65
CA GLU A 211 12.22 1.50 12.48
C GLU A 211 11.39 1.21 13.73
N ALA A 212 11.57 0.04 14.36
CA ALA A 212 10.90 -0.29 15.61
C ALA A 212 11.26 0.69 16.73
N ALA A 213 12.55 1.04 16.87
CA ALA A 213 12.98 2.04 17.83
C ALA A 213 12.36 3.42 17.55
N GLY A 214 12.31 3.84 16.29
CA GLY A 214 11.66 5.10 15.90
C GLY A 214 10.16 5.11 16.19
N LEU A 215 9.46 4.02 15.85
CA LEU A 215 8.02 3.87 16.10
C LEU A 215 7.70 3.91 17.60
N LEU A 216 8.54 3.27 18.44
CA LEU A 216 8.29 3.14 19.86
C LEU A 216 8.85 4.31 20.71
N ALA A 217 9.54 5.28 20.09
CA ALA A 217 10.12 6.44 20.80
C ALA A 217 9.06 7.42 21.32
N GLY A 218 7.86 7.41 20.77
CA GLY A 218 6.77 8.30 21.17
C GLY A 218 6.09 7.88 22.47
N PRO A 219 5.34 8.79 23.12
CA PRO A 219 4.66 8.51 24.39
C PRO A 219 3.51 7.48 24.24
N GLU A 220 2.92 7.39 23.07
CA GLU A 220 1.81 6.48 22.78
C GLU A 220 1.99 5.82 21.40
N PRO A 221 2.94 4.88 21.28
CA PRO A 221 3.20 4.22 20.00
C PRO A 221 1.99 3.40 19.53
N TRP A 222 1.70 3.45 18.25
CA TRP A 222 0.66 2.60 17.65
C TRP A 222 1.25 1.26 17.24
N ALA A 223 1.65 0.51 18.25
CA ALA A 223 2.14 -0.84 18.13
C ALA A 223 1.56 -1.70 19.26
N TRP A 224 1.08 -2.89 18.93
CA TRP A 224 0.47 -3.81 19.88
C TRP A 224 1.07 -5.20 19.74
N LEU A 225 1.34 -5.81 20.88
CA LEU A 225 1.75 -7.22 20.99
C LEU A 225 0.55 -8.03 21.52
N ALA A 226 0.32 -9.17 20.88
CA ALA A 226 -0.56 -10.20 21.41
C ALA A 226 0.29 -11.24 22.12
N GLU A 227 -0.06 -11.56 23.35
CA GLU A 227 0.64 -12.52 24.20
C GLU A 227 -0.35 -13.61 24.64
N ARG A 228 0.11 -14.86 24.58
CA ARG A 228 -0.60 -16.00 25.17
C ARG A 228 0.29 -16.60 26.25
N ASP A 229 -0.23 -16.63 27.48
CA ASP A 229 0.51 -17.11 28.65
C ASP A 229 1.88 -16.42 28.87
N GLY A 230 1.96 -15.15 28.48
CA GLY A 230 3.19 -14.35 28.56
C GLY A 230 4.11 -14.44 27.34
N GLU A 231 3.84 -15.37 26.41
CA GLU A 231 4.65 -15.50 25.20
C GLU A 231 4.07 -14.65 24.06
N PRO A 232 4.91 -13.91 23.30
CA PRO A 232 4.47 -13.08 22.20
C PRO A 232 4.06 -13.93 20.99
N VAL A 233 2.80 -13.85 20.60
CA VAL A 233 2.21 -14.63 19.50
C VAL A 233 1.69 -13.76 18.35
N GLY A 234 1.80 -12.43 18.47
CA GLY A 234 1.37 -11.51 17.40
C GLY A 234 1.85 -10.10 17.60
N LEU A 235 1.90 -9.37 16.50
CA LEU A 235 2.29 -7.97 16.40
C LEU A 235 1.37 -7.26 15.42
N LEU A 236 0.97 -6.04 15.75
CA LEU A 236 0.45 -5.06 14.81
C LEU A 236 1.19 -3.74 15.02
N ALA A 237 1.71 -3.15 13.94
CA ALA A 237 2.37 -1.86 13.95
C ALA A 237 1.69 -0.91 12.96
N ALA A 238 1.47 0.34 13.38
CA ALA A 238 0.78 1.34 12.57
C ALA A 238 1.37 2.74 12.77
N GLN A 239 1.15 3.59 11.79
CA GLN A 239 1.49 5.01 11.80
C GLN A 239 0.24 5.85 12.06
N ARG A 240 0.36 6.80 12.98
CA ARG A 240 -0.63 7.87 13.18
C ARG A 240 -0.68 8.79 11.95
N PRO A 241 -1.74 9.60 11.79
CA PRO A 241 -1.85 10.51 10.65
C PRO A 241 -0.62 11.41 10.44
N GLU A 242 0.02 11.85 11.53
CA GLU A 242 1.19 12.72 11.47
C GLU A 242 2.43 12.01 10.87
N ALA A 243 2.52 10.70 11.01
CA ALA A 243 3.59 9.88 10.44
C ALA A 243 3.21 9.24 9.10
N ALA A 244 1.91 9.15 8.79
CA ALA A 244 1.39 8.56 7.55
C ALA A 244 1.30 9.56 6.38
N HIS A 245 1.93 10.75 6.49
CA HIS A 245 1.86 11.81 5.48
C HIS A 245 2.39 11.39 4.10
N TRP A 246 3.27 10.40 4.03
CA TRP A 246 3.83 9.87 2.79
C TRP A 246 2.82 9.07 1.96
N ILE A 247 1.83 8.43 2.60
CA ILE A 247 0.80 7.60 1.96
C ILE A 247 -0.58 8.28 1.94
N ALA A 248 -0.82 9.24 2.83
CA ALA A 248 -2.09 9.95 2.92
C ALA A 248 -2.53 10.59 1.58
N PRO A 249 -1.63 11.12 0.72
CA PRO A 249 -2.02 11.65 -0.58
C PRO A 249 -2.63 10.61 -1.54
N MET A 250 -2.51 9.32 -1.26
CA MET A 250 -3.10 8.25 -2.08
C MET A 250 -4.61 8.06 -1.85
N VAL A 251 -5.23 8.83 -0.96
CA VAL A 251 -6.67 8.76 -0.67
C VAL A 251 -7.28 10.15 -0.56
N GLY A 252 -8.48 10.34 -1.11
CA GLY A 252 -9.19 11.63 -1.12
C GLY A 252 -9.88 12.00 0.20
N GLN A 253 -9.55 11.34 1.31
CA GLN A 253 -10.10 11.63 2.64
C GLN A 253 -9.00 11.71 3.70
N ALA A 254 -9.19 12.64 4.66
CA ALA A 254 -8.26 12.88 5.76
C ALA A 254 -9.03 13.08 7.08
N PRO A 255 -8.38 12.84 8.23
CA PRO A 255 -7.04 12.30 8.41
C PRO A 255 -6.94 10.80 8.08
N ALA A 256 -5.79 10.36 7.56
CA ALA A 256 -5.51 8.98 7.21
C ALA A 256 -4.43 8.40 8.13
N ALA A 257 -4.64 7.16 8.61
CA ALA A 257 -3.63 6.39 9.32
C ALA A 257 -3.20 5.18 8.49
N TYR A 258 -2.02 4.66 8.75
CA TYR A 258 -1.46 3.55 7.99
C TYR A 258 -1.08 2.37 8.88
N LEU A 259 -1.66 1.19 8.61
CA LEU A 259 -1.24 -0.05 9.22
C LEU A 259 -0.02 -0.58 8.45
N MET A 260 1.14 -0.56 9.08
CA MET A 260 2.44 -0.87 8.47
C MET A 260 2.62 -2.37 8.24
N LEU A 261 2.35 -3.16 9.27
CA LEU A 261 2.50 -4.61 9.23
C LEU A 261 1.68 -5.29 10.34
N MET A 262 1.38 -6.56 10.12
CA MET A 262 0.78 -7.42 11.13
C MET A 262 1.35 -8.84 11.00
N PHE A 263 1.77 -9.38 12.13
CA PHE A 263 2.21 -10.78 12.28
C PHE A 263 1.29 -11.51 13.24
N VAL A 264 0.97 -12.75 12.93
CA VAL A 264 0.38 -13.72 13.87
C VAL A 264 1.12 -15.03 13.68
N ASP A 265 1.61 -15.60 14.80
CA ASP A 265 2.28 -16.90 14.81
C ASP A 265 1.44 -17.92 14.03
N PRO A 266 2.03 -18.70 13.13
CA PRO A 266 1.31 -19.73 12.38
C PRO A 266 0.46 -20.67 13.25
N ALA A 267 0.93 -21.03 14.46
CA ALA A 267 0.21 -21.88 15.40
C ALA A 267 -1.05 -21.19 15.99
N GLU A 268 -1.07 -19.86 15.99
CA GLU A 268 -2.16 -19.02 16.52
C GLU A 268 -3.14 -18.55 15.45
N ARG A 269 -2.91 -18.90 14.19
CA ARG A 269 -3.83 -18.52 13.11
C ARG A 269 -5.17 -19.23 13.26
N GLY A 270 -6.25 -18.46 13.09
CA GLY A 270 -7.61 -19.00 13.30
C GLY A 270 -8.13 -18.91 14.74
N SER A 271 -7.29 -18.57 15.73
CA SER A 271 -7.67 -18.41 17.15
C SER A 271 -8.34 -17.07 17.49
N GLY A 272 -8.46 -16.14 16.53
CA GLY A 272 -8.98 -14.79 16.78
C GLY A 272 -7.90 -13.74 17.12
N THR A 273 -6.65 -14.15 17.32
CA THR A 273 -5.52 -13.25 17.69
C THR A 273 -5.39 -12.05 16.76
N GLY A 274 -5.38 -12.27 15.42
CA GLY A 274 -5.31 -11.18 14.45
C GLY A 274 -6.51 -10.23 14.53
N GLY A 275 -7.71 -10.77 14.73
CA GLY A 275 -8.92 -9.96 14.89
C GLY A 275 -8.86 -9.04 16.11
N ARG A 276 -8.30 -9.51 17.24
CA ARG A 276 -8.11 -8.68 18.45
C ARG A 276 -7.10 -7.56 18.23
N LEU A 277 -5.97 -7.83 17.57
CA LEU A 277 -4.98 -6.81 17.21
C LEU A 277 -5.60 -5.71 16.33
N VAL A 278 -6.34 -6.11 15.28
CA VAL A 278 -7.03 -5.15 14.39
C VAL A 278 -8.10 -4.36 15.12
N ALA A 279 -8.84 -4.98 16.04
CA ALA A 279 -9.86 -4.28 16.84
C ALA A 279 -9.24 -3.19 17.73
N GLU A 280 -8.08 -3.44 18.36
CA GLU A 280 -7.35 -2.43 19.12
C GLU A 280 -6.89 -1.27 18.25
N PHE A 281 -6.31 -1.56 17.07
CA PHE A 281 -5.91 -0.52 16.13
C PHE A 281 -7.12 0.32 15.68
N HIS A 282 -8.23 -0.31 15.29
CA HIS A 282 -9.42 0.41 14.86
C HIS A 282 -10.01 1.26 15.99
N ARG A 283 -10.02 0.76 17.22
CA ARG A 283 -10.48 1.51 18.39
C ARG A 283 -9.66 2.79 18.61
N GLU A 284 -8.34 2.69 18.53
CA GLU A 284 -7.43 3.85 18.64
C GLU A 284 -7.60 4.83 17.49
N ALA A 285 -7.70 4.33 16.25
CA ALA A 285 -7.92 5.17 15.09
C ALA A 285 -9.26 5.92 15.16
N ASP A 286 -10.34 5.23 15.55
CA ASP A 286 -11.67 5.84 15.70
C ASP A 286 -11.66 6.87 16.85
N ALA A 287 -10.96 6.62 17.97
CA ALA A 287 -10.81 7.55 19.08
C ALA A 287 -9.99 8.79 18.69
N ALA A 288 -8.98 8.63 17.84
CA ALA A 288 -8.17 9.72 17.28
C ALA A 288 -8.88 10.50 16.16
N GLY A 289 -10.11 10.13 15.79
CA GLY A 289 -10.87 10.81 14.72
C GLY A 289 -10.34 10.55 13.32
N VAL A 290 -9.63 9.45 13.09
CA VAL A 290 -9.12 9.05 11.78
C VAL A 290 -10.29 8.77 10.85
N ALA A 291 -10.30 9.41 9.67
CA ALA A 291 -11.37 9.24 8.69
C ALA A 291 -11.22 7.94 7.88
N VAL A 292 -9.97 7.58 7.57
CA VAL A 292 -9.64 6.37 6.82
C VAL A 292 -8.39 5.70 7.37
N THR A 293 -8.37 4.39 7.31
CA THR A 293 -7.17 3.59 7.56
C THR A 293 -6.73 2.91 6.28
N LEU A 294 -5.43 2.92 6.02
CA LEU A 294 -4.79 2.36 4.84
C LEU A 294 -3.86 1.21 5.24
N LEU A 295 -3.67 0.26 4.37
CA LEU A 295 -2.65 -0.79 4.50
C LEU A 295 -2.28 -1.34 3.12
N HIS A 296 -1.08 -1.90 3.01
CA HIS A 296 -0.70 -2.71 1.86
C HIS A 296 -0.82 -4.20 2.17
N TYR A 297 -1.13 -4.99 1.16
CA TYR A 297 -0.98 -6.44 1.20
C TYR A 297 -0.56 -6.97 -0.19
N GLU A 298 0.22 -8.03 -0.19
CA GLU A 298 0.59 -8.74 -1.42
C GLU A 298 -0.64 -9.33 -2.11
N GLN A 299 -0.84 -9.01 -3.38
CA GLN A 299 -2.01 -9.44 -4.16
C GLN A 299 -2.18 -10.96 -4.17
N LEU A 300 -1.07 -11.71 -4.18
CA LEU A 300 -1.07 -13.17 -4.23
C LEU A 300 -1.12 -13.82 -2.85
N ASN A 301 -1.07 -13.07 -1.76
CA ASN A 301 -1.19 -13.60 -0.40
C ASN A 301 -2.63 -13.96 -0.07
N GLN A 302 -2.97 -15.23 -0.25
CA GLN A 302 -4.33 -15.75 -0.07
C GLN A 302 -4.86 -15.70 1.37
N LEU A 303 -4.00 -15.48 2.36
CA LEU A 303 -4.42 -15.27 3.75
C LEU A 303 -4.83 -13.82 4.00
N SER A 304 -4.12 -12.87 3.40
CA SER A 304 -4.33 -11.43 3.60
C SER A 304 -5.65 -10.95 3.00
N VAL A 305 -5.94 -11.28 1.75
CA VAL A 305 -7.11 -10.79 1.03
C VAL A 305 -8.43 -11.05 1.78
N PRO A 306 -8.78 -12.31 2.16
CA PRO A 306 -10.02 -12.57 2.89
C PRO A 306 -9.99 -12.04 4.32
N PHE A 307 -8.82 -11.97 4.95
CA PHE A 307 -8.69 -11.41 6.30
C PHE A 307 -9.03 -9.92 6.30
N TRP A 308 -8.36 -9.13 5.48
CA TRP A 308 -8.57 -7.69 5.44
C TRP A 308 -9.96 -7.30 4.94
N SER A 309 -10.51 -8.06 3.97
CA SER A 309 -11.90 -7.84 3.50
C SER A 309 -12.92 -8.01 4.64
N ARG A 310 -12.77 -9.03 5.51
CA ARG A 310 -13.64 -9.22 6.69
C ARG A 310 -13.49 -8.09 7.72
N HIS A 311 -12.34 -7.40 7.75
CA HIS A 311 -12.12 -6.25 8.62
C HIS A 311 -12.50 -4.90 7.96
N GLY A 312 -13.22 -4.93 6.84
CA GLY A 312 -13.78 -3.75 6.18
C GLY A 312 -12.82 -3.05 5.22
N TYR A 313 -11.65 -3.60 4.94
CA TYR A 313 -10.74 -3.08 3.93
C TYR A 313 -11.16 -3.53 2.53
N ARG A 314 -11.02 -2.63 1.58
CA ARG A 314 -11.24 -2.92 0.16
C ARG A 314 -10.11 -2.34 -0.68
N PRO A 315 -9.79 -2.94 -1.85
CA PRO A 315 -8.82 -2.39 -2.77
C PRO A 315 -9.15 -0.95 -3.19
N LEU A 316 -8.15 -0.08 -3.20
CA LEU A 316 -8.21 1.28 -3.74
C LEU A 316 -7.25 1.41 -4.94
N TRP A 317 -5.98 1.08 -4.72
CA TRP A 317 -4.95 1.03 -5.74
C TRP A 317 -4.33 -0.36 -5.81
N THR A 318 -3.94 -0.77 -6.99
CA THR A 318 -3.06 -1.92 -7.21
C THR A 318 -1.76 -1.41 -7.82
N THR A 319 -0.64 -1.74 -7.21
CA THR A 319 0.69 -1.54 -7.78
C THR A 319 0.98 -2.67 -8.74
N TRP A 320 1.33 -2.31 -9.96
CA TRP A 320 1.70 -3.22 -11.04
C TRP A 320 3.18 -3.09 -11.32
N GLN A 321 3.84 -4.19 -11.64
CA GLN A 321 5.28 -4.19 -11.95
C GLN A 321 5.62 -5.01 -13.19
N ALA A 322 6.67 -4.59 -13.88
CA ALA A 322 7.41 -5.42 -14.83
C ALA A 322 8.86 -5.51 -14.36
N THR A 323 9.40 -6.72 -14.28
CA THR A 323 10.76 -7.00 -13.81
C THR A 323 11.54 -7.85 -14.83
N PRO A 324 12.78 -7.47 -15.20
CA PRO A 324 13.42 -6.18 -14.92
C PRO A 324 12.64 -5.00 -15.53
N ALA A 325 13.00 -3.75 -15.19
CA ALA A 325 12.24 -2.58 -15.65
C ALA A 325 12.12 -2.46 -17.17
N SER A 326 13.04 -3.01 -17.93
CA SER A 326 13.02 -3.06 -19.40
C SER A 326 12.10 -4.15 -19.98
N ALA A 327 11.43 -4.98 -19.16
CA ALA A 327 10.60 -6.11 -19.62
C ALA A 327 9.19 -5.71 -20.08
N ILE A 328 8.85 -4.43 -20.14
CA ILE A 328 7.58 -3.92 -20.69
C ILE A 328 7.44 -4.39 -22.15
N ARG A 329 6.29 -4.97 -22.50
CA ARG A 329 5.97 -5.53 -23.83
C ARG A 329 5.28 -4.52 -24.73
#